data_23b4b27dcd02b3fb57f9bfd21b7066a5
#
_entry.id   23b4b27dcd02b3fb57f9bfd21b7066a5
#
_cell.length_a   1.000
_cell.length_b   1.000
_cell.length_c   1.000
_cell.angle_alpha   90.00
_cell.angle_beta   90.00
_cell.angle_gamma   90.00
#
_symmetry.space_group_name_H-M   'P 1'
#
loop_
_entity.id
_entity.type
_entity.pdbx_description
1 polymer ?
#
loop_
_entity_poly.entity_id
_entity_poly.type
_entity_poly.pdbx_seq_one_letter_code
_entity_poly.pdbx_strand_id
1 'polypeptide(L)'
;MPPFPPSFQHQVTPGTSNAGFSLPATSPTRILIVGAGGFGREVLLWARDAWPAHAPKIAGFLSADAGRLNGHAPSLPVVADPAAFEPEPGDALLLAIGIPEVRRRVAEDLLARGAEFLTLVHPTAIVAPTAAIGPGSIVCPHAIVSDAARLGRFALLNYHSSLGHDAAAGDFAVLSPYATLGGGASIGDDVFLGLHA
;
A
#
# COMPACT_ATOMS: atom_id res chain seq x y z
N MET A 1 -19.26 -2.59 -19.47
CA MET A 1 -18.70 -2.78 -18.11
C MET A 1 -19.62 -2.09 -17.11
N PRO A 2 -20.09 -2.72 -16.03
CA PRO A 2 -20.82 -1.99 -15.00
C PRO A 2 -19.89 -0.96 -14.35
N PRO A 3 -20.42 0.23 -13.98
CA PRO A 3 -19.63 1.20 -13.25
C PRO A 3 -19.27 0.66 -11.86
N PHE A 4 -18.04 0.85 -11.42
CA PHE A 4 -17.60 0.56 -10.06
C PHE A 4 -18.46 1.35 -9.06
N PRO A 5 -18.71 0.79 -7.86
CA PRO A 5 -19.51 1.46 -6.83
C PRO A 5 -18.86 2.79 -6.40
N PRO A 6 -19.66 3.75 -5.87
CA PRO A 6 -19.23 5.13 -5.61
C PRO A 6 -18.16 5.33 -4.51
N SER A 7 -17.62 4.28 -3.91
CA SER A 7 -16.55 4.34 -2.90
C SER A 7 -15.15 4.68 -3.46
N PHE A 8 -15.01 4.86 -4.77
CA PHE A 8 -13.74 5.21 -5.45
C PHE A 8 -13.40 6.71 -5.46
N GLN A 9 -14.04 7.53 -4.62
CA GLN A 9 -13.81 8.97 -4.60
C GLN A 9 -12.70 9.39 -3.61
N HIS A 10 -11.46 8.96 -3.86
CA HIS A 10 -10.31 9.78 -3.50
C HIS A 10 -9.64 10.18 -4.81
N GLN A 11 -10.11 11.29 -5.37
CA GLN A 11 -9.58 11.87 -6.59
C GLN A 11 -8.17 12.38 -6.34
N VAL A 12 -7.23 11.93 -7.16
CA VAL A 12 -5.99 12.66 -7.39
C VAL A 12 -6.39 14.04 -7.93
N THR A 13 -6.03 15.11 -7.23
CA THR A 13 -6.27 16.47 -7.70
C THR A 13 -5.48 16.66 -9.01
N PRO A 14 -6.13 17.04 -10.13
CA PRO A 14 -5.43 17.21 -11.41
C PRO A 14 -4.34 18.27 -11.27
N GLY A 15 -3.11 17.93 -11.66
CA GLY A 15 -2.03 18.91 -11.83
C GLY A 15 -0.86 18.86 -10.85
N THR A 16 -0.79 17.88 -9.96
CA THR A 16 0.39 17.68 -9.10
C THR A 16 1.13 16.39 -9.48
N SER A 17 2.43 16.52 -9.78
CA SER A 17 3.39 15.41 -9.67
C SER A 17 3.10 14.62 -8.38
N ASN A 18 3.59 13.39 -8.20
CA ASN A 18 3.38 12.49 -7.03
C ASN A 18 3.22 13.14 -5.63
N ALA A 19 3.32 14.45 -5.51
CA ALA A 19 3.02 15.26 -4.33
C ALA A 19 1.55 15.18 -3.83
N GLY A 20 0.62 14.58 -4.61
CA GLY A 20 -0.79 14.43 -4.22
C GLY A 20 -1.06 13.32 -3.21
N PHE A 21 -0.09 12.44 -2.93
CA PHE A 21 -0.20 11.39 -1.92
C PHE A 21 0.49 11.79 -0.62
N SER A 22 0.21 13.01 -0.17
CA SER A 22 0.59 13.44 1.17
C SER A 22 -0.23 12.69 2.22
N LEU A 23 0.36 12.55 3.41
CA LEU A 23 -0.38 12.05 4.57
C LEU A 23 -1.68 12.85 4.79
N PRO A 24 -2.71 12.26 5.41
CA PRO A 24 -3.95 12.95 5.75
C PRO A 24 -3.68 14.30 6.42
N ALA A 25 -4.59 15.26 6.28
CA ALA A 25 -4.47 16.59 6.89
C ALA A 25 -4.29 16.53 8.41
N THR A 26 -4.84 15.52 9.06
CA THR A 26 -4.52 15.12 10.44
C THR A 26 -3.33 14.15 10.38
N SER A 27 -2.14 14.70 10.49
CA SER A 27 -0.89 13.91 10.49
C SER A 27 -0.90 12.87 11.59
N PRO A 28 -0.64 11.58 11.28
CA PRO A 28 -0.57 10.55 12.32
C PRO A 28 0.50 10.89 13.36
N THR A 29 0.28 10.47 14.59
CA THR A 29 1.28 10.59 15.67
C THR A 29 2.25 9.42 15.66
N ARG A 30 1.77 8.23 15.21
CA ARG A 30 2.54 7.00 15.12
C ARG A 30 2.18 6.24 13.83
N ILE A 31 3.19 5.76 13.12
CA ILE A 31 3.03 4.92 11.93
C ILE A 31 3.61 3.54 12.23
N LEU A 32 2.84 2.49 11.95
CA LEU A 32 3.26 1.10 12.13
C LEU A 32 3.13 0.33 10.81
N ILE A 33 4.05 -0.61 10.59
CA ILE A 33 4.07 -1.44 9.39
C ILE A 33 3.56 -2.83 9.74
N VAL A 34 2.47 -3.25 9.12
CA VAL A 34 1.86 -4.57 9.33
C VAL A 34 2.58 -5.59 8.46
N GLY A 35 3.41 -6.41 9.08
CA GLY A 35 4.29 -7.38 8.44
C GLY A 35 5.77 -7.00 8.61
N ALA A 36 6.55 -7.86 9.28
CA ALA A 36 7.98 -7.68 9.57
C ALA A 36 8.90 -8.53 8.66
N GLY A 37 8.38 -9.06 7.56
CA GLY A 37 9.16 -9.83 6.58
C GLY A 37 10.02 -8.95 5.67
N GLY A 38 10.60 -9.52 4.61
CA GLY A 38 11.39 -8.80 3.60
C GLY A 38 10.63 -7.61 3.04
N PHE A 39 9.38 -7.80 2.62
CA PHE A 39 8.54 -6.74 2.10
C PHE A 39 8.27 -5.63 3.15
N GLY A 40 8.07 -5.97 4.43
CA GLY A 40 7.90 -4.97 5.48
C GLY A 40 9.13 -4.09 5.65
N ARG A 41 10.33 -4.65 5.55
CA ARG A 41 11.59 -3.88 5.60
C ARG A 41 11.74 -2.95 4.38
N GLU A 42 11.32 -3.39 3.20
CA GLU A 42 11.30 -2.54 2.00
C GLU A 42 10.29 -1.39 2.16
N VAL A 43 9.08 -1.69 2.62
CA VAL A 43 8.04 -0.66 2.88
C VAL A 43 8.54 0.40 3.87
N LEU A 44 9.32 0.00 4.89
CA LEU A 44 9.93 0.96 5.82
C LEU A 44 10.85 1.96 5.09
N LEU A 45 11.70 1.47 4.18
CA LEU A 45 12.60 2.34 3.41
C LEU A 45 11.79 3.27 2.50
N TRP A 46 10.83 2.73 1.78
CA TRP A 46 9.98 3.50 0.85
C TRP A 46 9.09 4.54 1.56
N ALA A 47 8.60 4.22 2.75
CA ALA A 47 7.86 5.19 3.56
C ALA A 47 8.75 6.35 4.04
N ARG A 48 10.01 6.08 4.35
CA ARG A 48 10.99 7.12 4.68
C ARG A 48 11.32 8.01 3.48
N ASP A 49 11.42 7.42 2.29
CA ASP A 49 11.65 8.16 1.05
C ASP A 49 10.43 9.01 0.66
N ALA A 50 9.22 8.46 0.82
CA ALA A 50 7.98 9.17 0.50
C ALA A 50 7.65 10.29 1.49
N TRP A 51 7.97 10.09 2.77
CA TRP A 51 7.60 11.01 3.85
C TRP A 51 8.78 11.34 4.77
N PRO A 52 9.85 11.98 4.29
CA PRO A 52 11.06 12.22 5.10
C PRO A 52 10.78 13.01 6.38
N ALA A 53 9.85 13.98 6.33
CA ALA A 53 9.44 14.76 7.51
C ALA A 53 8.69 13.91 8.56
N HIS A 54 8.12 12.78 8.18
CA HIS A 54 7.37 11.88 9.06
C HIS A 54 8.13 10.60 9.38
N ALA A 55 9.31 10.39 8.82
CA ALA A 55 10.14 9.23 9.08
C ALA A 55 10.35 8.94 10.59
N PRO A 56 10.52 9.96 11.47
CA PRO A 56 10.62 9.72 12.91
C PRO A 56 9.36 9.17 13.57
N LYS A 57 8.19 9.28 12.92
CA LYS A 57 6.92 8.74 13.43
C LYS A 57 6.73 7.26 13.13
N ILE A 58 7.57 6.66 12.27
CA ILE A 58 7.53 5.22 12.00
C ILE A 58 8.14 4.51 13.19
N ALA A 59 7.28 3.91 14.02
CA ALA A 59 7.65 3.42 15.35
C ALA A 59 8.02 1.93 15.37
N GLY A 60 7.61 1.14 14.37
CA GLY A 60 7.91 -0.28 14.35
C GLY A 60 7.00 -1.10 13.45
N PHE A 61 6.97 -2.38 13.74
CA PHE A 61 6.24 -3.38 12.97
C PHE A 61 5.19 -4.09 13.83
N LEU A 62 4.12 -4.55 13.17
CA LEU A 62 3.21 -5.52 13.73
C LEU A 62 3.50 -6.90 13.10
N SER A 63 3.78 -7.89 13.92
CA SER A 63 4.08 -9.25 13.46
C SER A 63 3.82 -10.27 14.58
N ALA A 64 3.25 -11.43 14.23
CA ALA A 64 3.12 -12.55 15.15
C ALA A 64 4.47 -13.17 15.54
N ASP A 65 5.53 -12.91 14.78
CA ASP A 65 6.88 -13.38 15.04
C ASP A 65 7.80 -12.19 15.39
N ALA A 66 8.07 -12.01 16.68
CA ALA A 66 8.93 -10.95 17.18
C ALA A 66 10.41 -11.12 16.73
N GLY A 67 10.83 -12.35 16.42
CA GLY A 67 12.18 -12.65 15.94
C GLY A 67 12.40 -12.37 14.45
N ARG A 68 11.36 -12.01 13.72
CA ARG A 68 11.39 -11.86 12.25
C ARG A 68 12.42 -10.85 11.74
N LEU A 69 12.81 -9.90 12.58
CA LEU A 69 13.79 -8.86 12.27
C LEU A 69 15.21 -9.16 12.76
N ASN A 70 15.42 -10.29 13.47
CA ASN A 70 16.73 -10.64 13.99
C ASN A 70 17.77 -10.74 12.87
N GLY A 71 18.90 -10.07 13.06
CA GLY A 71 19.98 -10.02 12.07
C GLY A 71 19.73 -9.08 10.89
N HIS A 72 18.64 -8.32 10.89
CA HIS A 72 18.34 -7.34 9.85
C HIS A 72 18.35 -5.90 10.39
N ALA A 73 18.93 -4.99 9.61
CA ALA A 73 18.76 -3.56 9.78
C ALA A 73 17.63 -3.07 8.85
N PRO A 74 16.89 -2.02 9.24
CA PRO A 74 17.01 -1.17 10.40
C PRO A 74 16.33 -1.75 11.62
N SER A 75 16.80 -1.37 12.79
CA SER A 75 16.39 -1.88 14.09
C SER A 75 15.17 -1.15 14.65
N LEU A 76 14.03 -1.21 13.96
CA LEU A 76 12.76 -0.86 14.60
C LEU A 76 12.14 -2.13 15.22
N PRO A 77 11.50 -2.01 16.39
CA PRO A 77 10.96 -3.17 17.09
C PRO A 77 9.73 -3.76 16.38
N VAL A 78 9.46 -5.04 16.63
CA VAL A 78 8.12 -5.58 16.53
C VAL A 78 7.36 -5.13 17.79
N VAL A 79 6.31 -4.34 17.61
CA VAL A 79 5.56 -3.68 18.70
C VAL A 79 4.49 -4.60 19.25
N ALA A 80 3.80 -5.34 18.39
CA ALA A 80 2.73 -6.26 18.77
C ALA A 80 2.45 -7.29 17.68
N ASP A 81 1.68 -8.33 18.03
CA ASP A 81 1.01 -9.19 17.06
C ASP A 81 -0.19 -8.43 16.45
N PRO A 82 -0.36 -8.40 15.11
CA PRO A 82 -1.54 -7.81 14.49
C PRO A 82 -2.87 -8.31 15.06
N ALA A 83 -2.94 -9.58 15.45
CA ALA A 83 -4.14 -10.19 16.02
C ALA A 83 -4.51 -9.65 17.41
N ALA A 84 -3.54 -9.12 18.16
CA ALA A 84 -3.72 -8.57 19.51
C ALA A 84 -3.56 -7.04 19.57
N PHE A 85 -3.29 -6.40 18.41
CA PHE A 85 -3.05 -4.97 18.37
C PHE A 85 -4.37 -4.19 18.46
N GLU A 86 -4.45 -3.30 19.42
CA GLU A 86 -5.56 -2.35 19.58
C GLU A 86 -5.10 -0.96 19.11
N PRO A 87 -5.68 -0.41 18.02
CA PRO A 87 -5.30 0.89 17.51
C PRO A 87 -5.64 2.02 18.50
N GLU A 88 -4.71 2.95 18.69
CA GLU A 88 -4.91 4.16 19.49
C GLU A 88 -5.18 5.37 18.56
N PRO A 89 -5.84 6.43 19.08
CA PRO A 89 -6.04 7.66 18.30
C PRO A 89 -4.71 8.23 17.79
N GLY A 90 -4.61 8.43 16.49
CA GLY A 90 -3.40 8.91 15.83
C GLY A 90 -2.47 7.82 15.34
N ASP A 91 -2.81 6.54 15.54
CA ASP A 91 -2.14 5.43 14.86
C ASP A 91 -2.53 5.36 13.40
N ALA A 92 -1.56 5.10 12.54
CA ALA A 92 -1.78 4.83 11.13
C ALA A 92 -0.92 3.65 10.66
N LEU A 93 -1.48 2.81 9.81
CA LEU A 93 -0.88 1.53 9.43
C LEU A 93 -0.51 1.51 7.95
N LEU A 94 0.59 0.84 7.62
CA LEU A 94 0.96 0.44 6.26
C LEU A 94 0.89 -1.08 6.16
N LEU A 95 0.13 -1.59 5.18
CA LEU A 95 -0.10 -3.03 5.03
C LEU A 95 0.99 -3.69 4.17
N ALA A 96 2.02 -4.23 4.80
CA ALA A 96 3.17 -4.84 4.16
C ALA A 96 3.09 -6.38 4.10
N ILE A 97 1.99 -6.90 3.58
CA ILE A 97 1.72 -8.33 3.37
C ILE A 97 1.53 -8.57 1.87
N GLY A 98 2.29 -9.50 1.28
CA GLY A 98 2.28 -9.74 -0.17
C GLY A 98 1.31 -10.84 -0.63
N ILE A 99 0.67 -11.60 0.26
CA ILE A 99 -0.25 -12.70 -0.07
C ILE A 99 -1.68 -12.15 0.03
N PRO A 100 -2.47 -12.10 -1.06
CA PRO A 100 -3.80 -11.45 -1.08
C PRO A 100 -4.73 -11.87 0.05
N GLU A 101 -4.93 -13.17 0.27
CA GLU A 101 -5.86 -13.70 1.26
C GLU A 101 -5.44 -13.33 2.68
N VAL A 102 -4.14 -13.35 2.98
CA VAL A 102 -3.61 -12.94 4.28
C VAL A 102 -3.71 -11.44 4.44
N ARG A 103 -3.40 -10.69 3.37
CA ARG A 103 -3.50 -9.24 3.28
C ARG A 103 -4.91 -8.77 3.60
N ARG A 104 -5.93 -9.37 2.95
CA ARG A 104 -7.34 -9.09 3.18
C ARG A 104 -7.73 -9.36 4.62
N ARG A 105 -7.52 -10.59 5.09
CA ARG A 105 -7.90 -10.99 6.45
C ARG A 105 -7.33 -10.06 7.53
N VAL A 106 -6.03 -9.77 7.45
CA VAL A 106 -5.36 -8.92 8.46
C VAL A 106 -5.85 -7.47 8.36
N ALA A 107 -6.08 -6.95 7.16
CA ALA A 107 -6.61 -5.59 7.00
C ALA A 107 -8.03 -5.47 7.54
N GLU A 108 -8.92 -6.41 7.21
CA GLU A 108 -10.32 -6.42 7.67
C GLU A 108 -10.41 -6.56 9.18
N ASP A 109 -9.58 -7.43 9.80
CA ASP A 109 -9.51 -7.57 11.25
C ASP A 109 -9.07 -6.27 11.94
N LEU A 110 -8.07 -5.59 11.43
CA LEU A 110 -7.58 -4.33 11.98
C LEU A 110 -8.58 -3.19 11.76
N LEU A 111 -9.23 -3.13 10.58
CA LEU A 111 -10.30 -2.16 10.29
C LEU A 111 -11.50 -2.34 11.24
N ALA A 112 -11.89 -3.57 11.54
CA ALA A 112 -12.99 -3.86 12.49
C ALA A 112 -12.68 -3.35 13.91
N ARG A 113 -11.40 -3.18 14.26
CA ARG A 113 -10.90 -2.58 15.50
C ARG A 113 -10.63 -1.08 15.40
N GLY A 114 -11.02 -0.44 14.30
CA GLY A 114 -10.89 1.00 14.11
C GLY A 114 -9.53 1.47 13.59
N ALA A 115 -8.69 0.57 13.05
CA ALA A 115 -7.41 0.98 12.47
C ALA A 115 -7.58 1.86 11.23
N GLU A 116 -6.71 2.86 11.09
CA GLU A 116 -6.59 3.70 9.90
C GLU A 116 -5.40 3.24 9.05
N PHE A 117 -5.59 3.10 7.73
CA PHE A 117 -4.53 2.70 6.82
C PHE A 117 -4.11 3.84 5.89
N LEU A 118 -2.81 3.98 5.73
CA LEU A 118 -2.21 4.92 4.79
C LEU A 118 -2.06 4.29 3.40
N THR A 119 -2.19 5.12 2.39
CA THR A 119 -1.82 4.79 1.02
C THR A 119 -0.40 5.27 0.77
N LEU A 120 0.50 4.38 0.38
CA LEU A 120 1.88 4.70 0.08
C LEU A 120 2.09 4.72 -1.44
N VAL A 121 2.50 5.86 -1.97
CA VAL A 121 3.00 5.96 -3.35
C VAL A 121 4.44 6.44 -3.30
N HIS A 122 5.36 5.62 -3.80
CA HIS A 122 6.77 5.96 -3.79
C HIS A 122 7.04 7.16 -4.72
N PRO A 123 7.94 8.09 -4.36
CA PRO A 123 8.22 9.28 -5.16
C PRO A 123 8.70 9.00 -6.60
N THR A 124 9.32 7.83 -6.83
CA THR A 124 9.77 7.43 -8.17
C THR A 124 8.72 6.67 -8.98
N ALA A 125 7.53 6.40 -8.41
CA ALA A 125 6.43 5.84 -9.17
C ALA A 125 5.89 6.88 -10.16
N ILE A 126 5.40 6.42 -11.31
CA ILE A 126 4.75 7.29 -12.30
C ILE A 126 3.24 7.07 -12.20
N VAL A 127 2.52 8.09 -11.76
CA VAL A 127 1.07 8.04 -11.63
C VAL A 127 0.45 9.13 -12.50
N ALA A 128 -0.38 8.73 -13.46
CA ALA A 128 -1.07 9.68 -14.32
C ALA A 128 -2.10 10.49 -13.49
N PRO A 129 -2.32 11.78 -13.82
CA PRO A 129 -3.29 12.61 -13.08
C PRO A 129 -4.73 12.09 -13.14
N THR A 130 -5.05 11.27 -14.12
CA THR A 130 -6.37 10.64 -14.34
C THR A 130 -6.49 9.26 -13.67
N ALA A 131 -5.38 8.73 -13.13
CA ALA A 131 -5.38 7.45 -12.46
C ALA A 131 -6.09 7.50 -11.10
N ALA A 132 -6.70 6.39 -10.69
CA ALA A 132 -7.32 6.26 -9.37
C ALA A 132 -6.60 5.17 -8.56
N ILE A 133 -6.23 5.49 -7.32
CA ILE A 133 -5.60 4.56 -6.38
C ILE A 133 -6.49 4.47 -5.14
N GLY A 134 -6.93 3.25 -4.83
CA GLY A 134 -7.75 2.97 -3.66
C GLY A 134 -6.99 3.09 -2.34
N PRO A 135 -7.68 3.42 -1.24
CA PRO A 135 -7.07 3.60 0.08
C PRO A 135 -6.38 2.32 0.59
N GLY A 136 -5.33 2.48 1.39
CA GLY A 136 -4.54 1.38 1.96
C GLY A 136 -3.62 0.67 0.97
N SER A 137 -3.57 1.12 -0.30
CA SER A 137 -2.74 0.52 -1.34
C SER A 137 -1.29 0.97 -1.24
N ILE A 138 -0.39 0.16 -1.79
CA ILE A 138 1.03 0.47 -1.90
C ILE A 138 1.44 0.44 -3.38
N VAL A 139 1.97 1.56 -3.85
CA VAL A 139 2.59 1.70 -5.18
C VAL A 139 4.10 1.88 -4.97
N CYS A 140 4.84 0.87 -5.33
CA CYS A 140 6.27 0.73 -5.05
C CYS A 140 7.16 1.55 -5.99
N PRO A 141 8.49 1.60 -5.75
CA PRO A 141 9.43 2.30 -6.63
C PRO A 141 9.30 1.90 -8.10
N HIS A 142 9.33 2.89 -9.00
CA HIS A 142 9.29 2.70 -10.45
C HIS A 142 8.06 1.96 -11.00
N ALA A 143 7.01 1.80 -10.18
CA ALA A 143 5.73 1.29 -10.68
C ALA A 143 5.01 2.37 -11.50
N ILE A 144 4.17 1.94 -12.44
CA ILE A 144 3.45 2.84 -13.34
C ILE A 144 1.94 2.61 -13.20
N VAL A 145 1.19 3.68 -12.93
CA VAL A 145 -0.27 3.71 -13.01
C VAL A 145 -0.64 4.71 -14.10
N SER A 146 -1.00 4.20 -15.28
CA SER A 146 -1.16 4.99 -16.50
C SER A 146 -2.51 5.73 -16.57
N ASP A 147 -2.76 6.39 -17.70
CA ASP A 147 -3.96 7.20 -17.94
C ASP A 147 -5.25 6.40 -17.70
N ALA A 148 -6.19 6.96 -16.93
CA ALA A 148 -7.46 6.35 -16.56
C ALA A 148 -7.37 4.95 -15.89
N ALA A 149 -6.16 4.49 -15.50
CA ALA A 149 -5.96 3.23 -14.81
C ALA A 149 -6.49 3.28 -13.37
N ARG A 150 -6.93 2.12 -12.86
CA ARG A 150 -7.55 2.00 -11.53
C ARG A 150 -6.91 0.89 -10.72
N LEU A 151 -6.45 1.24 -9.52
CA LEU A 151 -5.94 0.32 -8.53
C LEU A 151 -6.91 0.28 -7.34
N GLY A 152 -7.42 -0.89 -7.00
CA GLY A 152 -8.39 -1.10 -5.91
C GLY A 152 -7.84 -0.80 -4.53
N ARG A 153 -8.71 -0.89 -3.51
CA ARG A 153 -8.32 -0.69 -2.10
C ARG A 153 -7.36 -1.78 -1.66
N PHE A 154 -6.41 -1.43 -0.81
CA PHE A 154 -5.44 -2.39 -0.26
C PHE A 154 -4.71 -3.21 -1.33
N ALA A 155 -4.64 -2.74 -2.55
CA ALA A 155 -3.89 -3.40 -3.60
C ALA A 155 -2.39 -3.10 -3.51
N LEU A 156 -1.58 -3.95 -4.11
CA LEU A 156 -0.13 -3.81 -4.16
C LEU A 156 0.34 -3.80 -5.60
N LEU A 157 0.93 -2.69 -6.02
CA LEU A 157 1.65 -2.57 -7.27
C LEU A 157 3.14 -2.54 -6.95
N ASN A 158 3.81 -3.70 -7.10
CA ASN A 158 5.20 -3.85 -6.66
C ASN A 158 6.17 -3.12 -7.60
N TYR A 159 7.45 -3.05 -7.24
CA TYR A 159 8.44 -2.30 -8.02
C TYR A 159 8.50 -2.77 -9.49
N HIS A 160 8.63 -1.80 -10.42
CA HIS A 160 8.64 -2.00 -11.87
C HIS A 160 7.39 -2.68 -12.45
N SER A 161 6.31 -2.85 -11.69
CA SER A 161 5.04 -3.34 -12.23
C SER A 161 4.23 -2.19 -12.84
N SER A 162 3.26 -2.52 -13.71
CA SER A 162 2.52 -1.48 -14.40
C SER A 162 1.05 -1.81 -14.63
N LEU A 163 0.21 -0.77 -14.57
CA LEU A 163 -1.14 -0.74 -15.10
C LEU A 163 -1.13 0.18 -16.33
N GLY A 164 -1.41 -0.40 -17.51
CA GLY A 164 -1.58 0.35 -18.75
C GLY A 164 -2.80 1.27 -18.72
N HIS A 165 -2.98 2.10 -19.75
CA HIS A 165 -4.13 2.99 -19.85
C HIS A 165 -5.45 2.20 -19.77
N ASP A 166 -6.45 2.73 -19.08
CA ASP A 166 -7.77 2.11 -18.88
C ASP A 166 -7.73 0.74 -18.15
N ALA A 167 -6.56 0.28 -17.66
CA ALA A 167 -6.45 -0.98 -16.95
C ALA A 167 -7.03 -0.89 -15.55
N ALA A 168 -7.51 -2.02 -15.01
CA ALA A 168 -8.08 -2.08 -13.67
C ALA A 168 -7.60 -3.31 -12.89
N ALA A 169 -7.16 -3.09 -11.65
CA ALA A 169 -6.91 -4.14 -10.67
C ALA A 169 -7.86 -3.96 -9.48
N GLY A 170 -8.50 -5.06 -9.04
CA GLY A 170 -9.47 -5.07 -7.96
C GLY A 170 -8.88 -4.84 -6.58
N ASP A 171 -9.74 -4.89 -5.55
CA ASP A 171 -9.34 -4.75 -4.16
C ASP A 171 -8.41 -5.91 -3.74
N PHE A 172 -7.39 -5.60 -2.96
CA PHE A 172 -6.39 -6.56 -2.49
C PHE A 172 -5.60 -7.30 -3.58
N ALA A 173 -5.75 -6.90 -4.85
CA ALA A 173 -4.92 -7.45 -5.93
C ALA A 173 -3.44 -7.16 -5.69
N VAL A 174 -2.60 -8.13 -6.01
CA VAL A 174 -1.15 -8.02 -5.87
C VAL A 174 -0.50 -8.28 -7.22
N LEU A 175 0.18 -7.26 -7.74
CA LEU A 175 1.05 -7.38 -8.89
C LEU A 175 2.50 -7.46 -8.39
N SER A 176 3.12 -8.63 -8.57
CA SER A 176 4.54 -8.84 -8.20
C SER A 176 5.48 -8.00 -9.06
N PRO A 177 6.77 -7.90 -8.69
CA PRO A 177 7.74 -7.16 -9.49
C PRO A 177 7.68 -7.51 -11.00
N TYR A 178 7.67 -6.47 -11.84
CA TYR A 178 7.60 -6.57 -13.30
C TYR A 178 6.30 -7.16 -13.87
N ALA A 179 5.29 -7.46 -13.07
CA ALA A 179 3.98 -7.86 -13.58
C ALA A 179 3.29 -6.68 -14.26
N THR A 180 2.61 -6.91 -15.40
CA THR A 180 2.04 -5.85 -16.21
C THR A 180 0.62 -6.18 -16.66
N LEU A 181 -0.30 -5.24 -16.46
CA LEU A 181 -1.59 -5.23 -17.16
C LEU A 181 -1.52 -4.30 -18.37
N GLY A 182 -1.73 -4.84 -19.56
CA GLY A 182 -1.83 -4.05 -20.78
C GLY A 182 -3.03 -3.12 -20.77
N GLY A 183 -3.08 -2.19 -21.75
CA GLY A 183 -4.17 -1.23 -21.87
C GLY A 183 -5.55 -1.89 -21.93
N GLY A 184 -6.49 -1.41 -21.13
CA GLY A 184 -7.85 -1.93 -21.04
C GLY A 184 -8.00 -3.30 -20.37
N ALA A 185 -6.92 -3.95 -19.92
CA ALA A 185 -6.99 -5.21 -19.20
C ALA A 185 -7.52 -5.05 -17.77
N SER A 186 -8.21 -6.07 -17.25
CA SER A 186 -8.71 -6.03 -15.89
C SER A 186 -8.50 -7.35 -15.14
N ILE A 187 -8.21 -7.24 -13.84
CA ILE A 187 -8.20 -8.36 -12.90
C ILE A 187 -9.13 -8.05 -11.73
N GLY A 188 -9.72 -9.10 -11.16
CA GLY A 188 -10.63 -8.98 -10.02
C GLY A 188 -9.90 -8.78 -8.69
N ASP A 189 -10.71 -8.85 -7.61
CA ASP A 189 -10.21 -8.80 -6.25
C ASP A 189 -9.37 -10.05 -5.93
N ASP A 190 -8.44 -9.89 -4.98
CA ASP A 190 -7.57 -10.96 -4.46
C ASP A 190 -6.72 -11.69 -5.53
N VAL A 191 -6.64 -11.16 -6.74
CA VAL A 191 -5.81 -11.75 -7.80
C VAL A 191 -4.33 -11.51 -7.48
N PHE A 192 -3.54 -12.57 -7.61
CA PHE A 192 -2.08 -12.51 -7.51
C PHE A 192 -1.46 -12.70 -8.89
N LEU A 193 -0.77 -11.69 -9.40
CA LEU A 193 0.08 -11.82 -10.57
C LEU A 193 1.53 -12.05 -10.13
N GLY A 194 2.11 -13.17 -10.58
CA GLY A 194 3.48 -13.54 -10.27
C GLY A 194 4.52 -12.62 -10.94
N LEU A 195 5.81 -12.90 -10.68
CA LEU A 195 6.93 -12.19 -11.31
C LEU A 195 6.82 -12.28 -12.85
N HIS A 196 6.97 -11.14 -13.52
CA HIS A 196 6.95 -11.03 -14.99
C HIS A 196 5.66 -11.57 -15.66
N ALA A 197 4.53 -11.66 -14.93
CA ALA A 197 3.26 -12.02 -15.51
C ALA A 197 2.67 -10.90 -16.38
#